data_0542be32e80a6948c63d0a023ea7bf1c
#
_entry.id   0542be32e80a6948c63d0a023ea7bf1c
#
_cell.length_a   1.000
_cell.length_b   1.000
_cell.length_c   1.000
_cell.angle_alpha   90.00
_cell.angle_beta   90.00
_cell.angle_gamma   90.00
#
_symmetry.space_group_name_H-M   'P 1'
#
loop_
_entity.id
_entity.type
_entity.pdbx_description
1 polymer ?
#
loop_
_entity_poly.entity_id
_entity_poly.type
_entity_poly.pdbx_seq_one_letter_code
_entity_poly.pdbx_strand_id
1 'polypeptide(L)'
;MRWYDFGPLWPLQHADRWIAGYALAFFLAYWANVGIRGFFEVIPDFVYLIYLPAFIRVVAVATAGVAGAIGVGLGHLLTQLVFKDLPLSVMLLSTLTAAMAPLLALLVVRKWRPGIELNACPKTLAVFAFLACLFNVTLRALIWHWDGEDTPSPSVQTMAYLLMGNLGGVLVGYLALRFGLLAFRGRSAT
;
A
#
# COMPACT_ATOMS: atom_id res chain seq x y z
N MET A 1 -6.20 24.26 -14.85
CA MET A 1 -5.44 23.32 -14.01
C MET A 1 -4.42 22.65 -14.92
N ARG A 2 -3.15 22.96 -14.76
CA ARG A 2 -2.10 22.47 -15.67
C ARG A 2 -1.51 21.19 -15.07
N TRP A 3 -1.25 20.19 -15.90
CA TRP A 3 -0.75 18.86 -15.44
C TRP A 3 0.56 18.93 -14.63
N TYR A 4 1.35 20.01 -14.78
CA TYR A 4 2.58 20.26 -14.05
C TYR A 4 2.40 20.87 -12.66
N ASP A 5 1.17 21.32 -12.29
CA ASP A 5 0.87 21.78 -10.93
C ASP A 5 0.87 20.61 -9.92
N PHE A 6 0.95 19.36 -10.41
CA PHE A 6 1.00 18.17 -9.57
C PHE A 6 2.40 17.78 -9.07
N GLY A 7 3.43 18.60 -9.38
CA GLY A 7 4.82 18.21 -9.16
C GLY A 7 5.19 16.96 -9.99
N PRO A 8 6.41 16.44 -9.94
CA PRO A 8 6.76 15.26 -10.71
C PRO A 8 5.98 14.06 -10.17
N LEU A 9 4.77 13.79 -10.76
CA LEU A 9 4.07 12.52 -10.58
C LEU A 9 4.94 11.35 -11.05
N TRP A 10 5.91 11.67 -11.89
CA TRP A 10 6.82 10.73 -12.49
C TRP A 10 8.27 11.19 -12.30
N PRO A 11 9.05 10.54 -11.44
CA PRO A 11 10.48 10.73 -11.43
C PRO A 11 11.04 10.11 -12.72
N LEU A 12 11.24 10.94 -13.74
CA LEU A 12 11.72 10.50 -15.06
C LEU A 12 13.12 9.86 -14.98
N GLN A 13 13.94 10.30 -14.02
CA GLN A 13 15.24 9.70 -13.79
C GLN A 13 15.12 8.44 -12.92
N HIS A 14 15.54 7.30 -13.47
CA HIS A 14 15.57 6.01 -12.77
C HIS A 14 14.21 5.45 -12.33
N ALA A 15 13.14 5.71 -13.10
CA ALA A 15 11.81 5.17 -12.84
C ALA A 15 11.83 3.63 -12.74
N ASP A 16 12.65 2.98 -13.58
CA ASP A 16 12.91 1.54 -13.58
C ASP A 16 13.40 1.03 -12.22
N ARG A 17 14.33 1.75 -11.58
CA ARG A 17 14.85 1.38 -10.26
C ARG A 17 13.81 1.53 -9.16
N TRP A 18 12.99 2.58 -9.22
CA TRP A 18 11.90 2.77 -8.28
C TRP A 18 10.84 1.69 -8.43
N ILE A 19 10.47 1.35 -9.67
CA ILE A 19 9.51 0.29 -9.98
C ILE A 19 10.03 -1.04 -9.43
N ALA A 20 11.25 -1.44 -9.81
CA ALA A 20 11.85 -2.70 -9.35
C ALA A 20 12.02 -2.74 -7.82
N GLY A 21 12.51 -1.66 -7.23
CA GLY A 21 12.73 -1.57 -5.78
C GLY A 21 11.43 -1.71 -4.99
N TYR A 22 10.35 -1.04 -5.41
CA TYR A 22 9.06 -1.16 -4.71
C TYR A 22 8.32 -2.45 -5.01
N ALA A 23 8.51 -3.06 -6.18
CA ALA A 23 8.01 -4.39 -6.47
C ALA A 23 8.64 -5.43 -5.53
N LEU A 24 9.96 -5.40 -5.38
CA LEU A 24 10.70 -6.27 -4.47
C LEU A 24 10.32 -5.99 -3.00
N ALA A 25 10.29 -4.73 -2.58
CA ALA A 25 9.93 -4.36 -1.22
C ALA A 25 8.51 -4.83 -0.85
N PHE A 26 7.55 -4.68 -1.77
CA PHE A 26 6.19 -5.17 -1.56
C PHE A 26 6.15 -6.70 -1.44
N PHE A 27 6.82 -7.40 -2.34
CA PHE A 27 6.91 -8.87 -2.31
C PHE A 27 7.50 -9.37 -0.99
N LEU A 28 8.62 -8.79 -0.55
CA LEU A 28 9.29 -9.15 0.70
C LEU A 28 8.42 -8.83 1.93
N ALA A 29 7.72 -7.69 1.94
CA ALA A 29 6.80 -7.34 3.01
C ALA A 29 5.61 -8.32 3.07
N TYR A 30 5.11 -8.78 1.91
CA TYR A 30 4.08 -9.79 1.86
C TYR A 30 4.60 -11.16 2.35
N TRP A 31 5.77 -11.57 1.92
CA TRP A 31 6.41 -12.79 2.38
C TRP A 31 6.62 -12.80 3.91
N ALA A 32 7.08 -11.69 4.48
CA ALA A 32 7.17 -11.51 5.93
C ALA A 32 5.78 -11.60 6.59
N ASN A 33 4.75 -11.02 5.96
CA ASN A 33 3.37 -11.09 6.45
C ASN A 33 2.84 -12.53 6.48
N VAL A 34 3.17 -13.34 5.47
CA VAL A 34 2.85 -14.79 5.45
C VAL A 34 3.52 -15.52 6.62
N GLY A 35 4.75 -15.15 6.96
CA GLY A 35 5.46 -15.74 8.10
C GLY A 35 4.80 -15.47 9.46
N ILE A 36 4.08 -14.35 9.61
CA ILE A 36 3.41 -13.97 10.86
C ILE A 36 1.89 -14.18 10.82
N ARG A 37 1.35 -14.68 9.71
CA ARG A 37 -0.10 -14.76 9.48
C ARG A 37 -0.86 -15.50 10.59
N GLY A 38 -0.32 -16.59 11.12
CA GLY A 38 -0.96 -17.40 12.17
C GLY A 38 -1.33 -16.65 13.44
N PHE A 39 -0.74 -15.46 13.68
CA PHE A 39 -1.04 -14.61 14.83
C PHE A 39 -2.07 -13.52 14.54
N PHE A 40 -2.22 -13.11 13.26
CA PHE A 40 -2.96 -11.90 12.89
C PHE A 40 -3.99 -12.12 11.79
N GLU A 41 -4.16 -13.35 11.32
CA GLU A 41 -5.14 -13.68 10.29
C GLU A 41 -6.55 -13.77 10.88
N VAL A 42 -7.50 -13.07 10.30
CA VAL A 42 -8.91 -13.07 10.70
C VAL A 42 -9.76 -13.88 9.74
N ILE A 43 -9.51 -13.72 8.45
CA ILE A 43 -10.12 -14.53 7.39
C ILE A 43 -8.96 -15.13 6.59
N PRO A 44 -8.87 -16.47 6.50
CA PRO A 44 -7.79 -17.14 5.82
C PRO A 44 -7.49 -16.53 4.44
N ASP A 45 -6.23 -16.21 4.21
CA ASP A 45 -5.70 -15.65 2.97
C ASP A 45 -6.24 -14.28 2.51
N PHE A 46 -7.22 -13.71 3.21
CA PHE A 46 -7.86 -12.45 2.78
C PHE A 46 -7.72 -11.28 3.74
N VAL A 47 -7.88 -11.52 5.06
CA VAL A 47 -7.94 -10.43 6.05
C VAL A 47 -6.98 -10.65 7.21
N TYR A 48 -6.11 -9.69 7.43
CA TYR A 48 -5.11 -9.67 8.49
C TYR A 48 -5.29 -8.44 9.38
N LEU A 49 -5.07 -8.55 10.69
CA LEU A 49 -5.05 -7.41 11.63
C LEU A 49 -3.79 -6.55 11.49
N ILE A 50 -2.72 -7.10 10.91
CA ILE A 50 -1.51 -6.37 10.54
C ILE A 50 -1.15 -6.79 9.12
N TYR A 51 -1.22 -5.83 8.18
CA TYR A 51 -0.90 -6.06 6.77
C TYR A 51 0.30 -5.19 6.36
N LEU A 52 1.49 -5.70 6.55
CA LEU A 52 2.76 -4.99 6.32
C LEU A 52 2.89 -4.38 4.91
N PRO A 53 2.42 -5.02 3.82
CA PRO A 53 2.48 -4.43 2.49
C PRO A 53 1.73 -3.10 2.36
N ALA A 54 0.78 -2.78 3.27
CA ALA A 54 0.08 -1.49 3.27
C ALA A 54 1.05 -0.33 3.51
N PHE A 55 2.06 -0.51 4.36
CA PHE A 55 3.12 0.49 4.57
C PHE A 55 3.91 0.75 3.29
N ILE A 56 4.31 -0.31 2.58
CA ILE A 56 5.07 -0.17 1.33
C ILE A 56 4.27 0.59 0.28
N ARG A 57 2.95 0.34 0.16
CA ARG A 57 2.07 1.10 -0.75
C ARG A 57 2.07 2.61 -0.47
N VAL A 58 1.95 2.97 0.81
CA VAL A 58 1.95 4.37 1.24
C VAL A 58 3.29 5.02 0.93
N VAL A 59 4.39 4.40 1.33
CA VAL A 59 5.75 4.94 1.11
C VAL A 59 6.08 5.03 -0.38
N ALA A 60 5.79 4.00 -1.15
CA ALA A 60 6.08 3.97 -2.58
C ALA A 60 5.44 5.14 -3.33
N VAL A 61 4.15 5.40 -3.09
CA VAL A 61 3.44 6.48 -3.78
C VAL A 61 3.80 7.84 -3.19
N ALA A 62 4.04 7.96 -1.90
CA ALA A 62 4.50 9.20 -1.29
C ALA A 62 5.86 9.66 -1.82
N THR A 63 6.77 8.74 -2.16
CA THR A 63 8.15 9.04 -2.57
C THR A 63 8.35 9.00 -4.09
N ALA A 64 7.71 8.08 -4.79
CA ALA A 64 7.93 7.84 -6.22
C ALA A 64 6.66 8.00 -7.09
N GLY A 65 5.54 8.45 -6.51
CA GLY A 65 4.31 8.73 -7.26
C GLY A 65 3.83 7.54 -8.11
N VAL A 66 3.65 7.77 -9.40
CA VAL A 66 3.17 6.74 -10.35
C VAL A 66 4.16 5.58 -10.47
N ALA A 67 5.47 5.84 -10.48
CA ALA A 67 6.47 4.76 -10.55
C ALA A 67 6.37 3.84 -9.32
N GLY A 68 6.17 4.42 -8.12
CA GLY A 68 5.91 3.67 -6.90
C GLY A 68 4.64 2.83 -6.98
N ALA A 69 3.56 3.37 -7.55
CA ALA A 69 2.31 2.65 -7.73
C ALA A 69 2.45 1.47 -8.69
N ILE A 70 3.17 1.65 -9.81
CA ILE A 70 3.46 0.56 -10.75
C ILE A 70 4.30 -0.53 -10.06
N GLY A 71 5.34 -0.14 -9.30
CA GLY A 71 6.13 -1.08 -8.53
C GLY A 71 5.31 -1.90 -7.54
N VAL A 72 4.43 -1.23 -6.78
CA VAL A 72 3.48 -1.90 -5.88
C VAL A 72 2.55 -2.85 -6.64
N GLY A 73 2.01 -2.42 -7.78
CA GLY A 73 1.17 -3.27 -8.62
C GLY A 73 1.90 -4.54 -9.06
N LEU A 74 3.11 -4.41 -9.59
CA LEU A 74 3.93 -5.56 -10.02
C LEU A 74 4.27 -6.48 -8.83
N GLY A 75 4.67 -5.91 -7.69
CA GLY A 75 4.93 -6.69 -6.48
C GLY A 75 3.68 -7.42 -5.99
N HIS A 76 2.52 -6.77 -6.03
CA HIS A 76 1.25 -7.39 -5.67
C HIS A 76 0.87 -8.52 -6.63
N LEU A 77 1.01 -8.32 -7.95
CA LEU A 77 0.77 -9.36 -8.93
C LEU A 77 1.67 -10.58 -8.69
N LEU A 78 2.96 -10.34 -8.44
CA LEU A 78 3.90 -11.40 -8.13
C LEU A 78 3.49 -12.17 -6.87
N THR A 79 3.03 -11.49 -5.81
CA THR A 79 2.53 -12.17 -4.61
C THR A 79 1.29 -13.00 -4.88
N GLN A 80 0.38 -12.54 -5.73
CA GLN A 80 -0.79 -13.32 -6.11
C GLN A 80 -0.39 -14.60 -6.86
N LEU A 81 0.50 -14.49 -7.85
CA LEU A 81 0.98 -15.61 -8.64
C LEU A 81 1.73 -16.67 -7.80
N VAL A 82 2.43 -16.25 -6.75
CA VAL A 82 3.26 -17.15 -5.93
C VAL A 82 2.48 -17.79 -4.77
N PHE A 83 1.56 -17.03 -4.15
CA PHE A 83 0.97 -17.42 -2.87
C PHE A 83 -0.54 -17.69 -2.93
N LYS A 84 -1.19 -17.45 -4.07
CA LYS A 84 -2.65 -17.55 -4.16
C LYS A 84 -3.08 -18.31 -5.39
N ASP A 85 -4.12 -19.12 -5.22
CA ASP A 85 -4.82 -19.78 -6.32
C ASP A 85 -6.15 -19.06 -6.56
N LEU A 86 -6.09 -17.99 -7.36
CA LEU A 86 -7.24 -17.14 -7.67
C LEU A 86 -7.40 -17.02 -9.18
N PRO A 87 -8.61 -16.79 -9.69
CA PRO A 87 -8.84 -16.48 -11.09
C PRO A 87 -8.02 -15.28 -11.56
N LEU A 88 -7.52 -15.32 -12.78
CA LEU A 88 -6.68 -14.25 -13.33
C LEU A 88 -7.36 -12.89 -13.30
N SER A 89 -8.67 -12.85 -13.54
CA SER A 89 -9.49 -11.63 -13.44
C SER A 89 -9.39 -10.98 -12.06
N VAL A 90 -9.55 -11.78 -10.98
CA VAL A 90 -9.47 -11.31 -9.60
C VAL A 90 -8.06 -10.86 -9.26
N MET A 91 -7.03 -11.59 -9.72
CA MET A 91 -5.63 -11.19 -9.54
C MET A 91 -5.34 -9.84 -10.19
N LEU A 92 -5.77 -9.62 -11.44
CA LEU A 92 -5.55 -8.36 -12.14
C LEU A 92 -6.32 -7.20 -11.51
N LEU A 93 -7.59 -7.40 -11.14
CA LEU A 93 -8.40 -6.37 -10.48
C LEU A 93 -7.84 -6.01 -9.10
N SER A 94 -7.44 -7.01 -8.31
CA SER A 94 -6.84 -6.74 -6.99
C SER A 94 -5.47 -6.05 -7.10
N THR A 95 -4.71 -6.36 -8.14
CA THR A 95 -3.44 -5.68 -8.48
C THR A 95 -3.67 -4.23 -8.85
N LEU A 96 -4.67 -3.97 -9.71
CA LEU A 96 -5.05 -2.60 -10.07
C LEU A 96 -5.49 -1.81 -8.84
N THR A 97 -6.26 -2.41 -7.94
CA THR A 97 -6.67 -1.78 -6.68
C THR A 97 -5.47 -1.41 -5.81
N ALA A 98 -4.50 -2.32 -5.67
CA ALA A 98 -3.31 -2.09 -4.86
C ALA A 98 -2.48 -0.90 -5.38
N ALA A 99 -2.43 -0.69 -6.70
CA ALA A 99 -1.74 0.43 -7.34
C ALA A 99 -2.56 1.72 -7.31
N MET A 100 -3.86 1.65 -7.61
CA MET A 100 -4.71 2.83 -7.78
C MET A 100 -5.13 3.48 -6.47
N ALA A 101 -5.39 2.70 -5.42
CA ALA A 101 -5.87 3.24 -4.14
C ALA A 101 -4.95 4.33 -3.57
N PRO A 102 -3.62 4.14 -3.44
CA PRO A 102 -2.74 5.20 -2.97
C PRO A 102 -2.57 6.36 -3.97
N LEU A 103 -2.71 6.11 -5.30
CA LEU A 103 -2.71 7.20 -6.29
C LEU A 103 -3.94 8.08 -6.14
N LEU A 104 -5.12 7.51 -5.97
CA LEU A 104 -6.35 8.27 -5.71
C LEU A 104 -6.23 9.10 -4.43
N ALA A 105 -5.68 8.51 -3.36
CA ALA A 105 -5.40 9.24 -2.13
C ALA A 105 -4.44 10.42 -2.36
N LEU A 106 -3.38 10.22 -3.14
CA LEU A 106 -2.43 11.27 -3.50
C LEU A 106 -3.10 12.41 -4.26
N LEU A 107 -3.96 12.09 -5.23
CA LEU A 107 -4.70 13.09 -6.01
C LEU A 107 -5.64 13.92 -5.11
N VAL A 108 -6.37 13.28 -4.20
CA VAL A 108 -7.25 13.96 -3.24
C VAL A 108 -6.45 14.90 -2.33
N VAL A 109 -5.36 14.42 -1.74
CA VAL A 109 -4.53 15.23 -0.84
C VAL A 109 -3.90 16.42 -1.56
N ARG A 110 -3.40 16.24 -2.78
CA ARG A 110 -2.83 17.32 -3.59
C ARG A 110 -3.87 18.36 -4.01
N LYS A 111 -5.09 17.92 -4.33
CA LYS A 111 -6.20 18.83 -4.62
C LYS A 111 -6.57 19.68 -3.40
N TRP A 112 -6.53 19.07 -2.22
CA TRP A 112 -6.89 19.73 -0.96
C TRP A 112 -5.78 20.65 -0.43
N ARG A 113 -4.51 20.25 -0.64
CA ARG A 113 -3.33 21.01 -0.21
C ARG A 113 -2.31 21.09 -1.34
N PRO A 114 -2.53 21.98 -2.32
CA PRO A 114 -1.61 22.13 -3.44
C PRO A 114 -0.24 22.63 -2.94
N GLY A 115 0.84 22.06 -3.49
CA GLY A 115 2.22 22.46 -3.20
C GLY A 115 2.84 21.88 -1.92
N ILE A 116 2.10 21.10 -1.12
CA ILE A 116 2.70 20.45 0.05
C ILE A 116 3.42 19.15 -0.37
N GLU A 117 4.68 19.05 0.03
CA GLU A 117 5.40 17.80 0.00
C GLU A 117 4.91 16.88 1.13
N LEU A 118 4.46 15.66 0.80
CA LEU A 118 3.94 14.69 1.77
C LEU A 118 4.96 14.38 2.89
N ASN A 119 6.25 14.37 2.53
CA ASN A 119 7.34 14.07 3.46
C ASN A 119 7.61 15.19 4.47
N ALA A 120 7.21 16.42 4.16
CA ALA A 120 7.46 17.58 5.01
C ALA A 120 6.43 17.77 6.14
N CYS A 121 5.25 17.13 6.03
CA CYS A 121 4.16 17.33 7.00
C CYS A 121 3.59 16.00 7.50
N PRO A 122 3.91 15.55 8.73
CA PRO A 122 3.43 14.29 9.29
C PRO A 122 1.90 14.17 9.30
N LYS A 123 1.18 15.27 9.54
CA LYS A 123 -0.29 15.28 9.53
C LYS A 123 -0.84 15.00 8.13
N THR A 124 -0.23 15.59 7.09
CA THR A 124 -0.64 15.35 5.71
C THR A 124 -0.32 13.91 5.27
N LEU A 125 0.83 13.38 5.70
CA LEU A 125 1.19 11.98 5.47
C LEU A 125 0.21 11.02 6.15
N ALA A 126 -0.22 11.31 7.38
CA ALA A 126 -1.21 10.50 8.09
C ALA A 126 -2.57 10.50 7.38
N VAL A 127 -3.03 11.67 6.91
CA VAL A 127 -4.28 11.78 6.12
C VAL A 127 -4.15 11.01 4.80
N PHE A 128 -3.03 11.14 4.11
CA PHE A 128 -2.75 10.39 2.89
C PHE A 128 -2.78 8.87 3.14
N ALA A 129 -2.11 8.40 4.19
CA ALA A 129 -2.09 6.98 4.55
C ALA A 129 -3.50 6.45 4.87
N PHE A 130 -4.28 7.21 5.65
CA PHE A 130 -5.66 6.87 5.96
C PHE A 130 -6.53 6.75 4.69
N LEU A 131 -6.46 7.75 3.81
CA LEU A 131 -7.21 7.75 2.54
C LEU A 131 -6.77 6.59 1.63
N ALA A 132 -5.47 6.29 1.56
CA ALA A 132 -4.95 5.17 0.79
C ALA A 132 -5.50 3.83 1.29
N CYS A 133 -5.57 3.64 2.62
CA CYS A 133 -6.18 2.46 3.22
C CYS A 133 -7.68 2.41 2.94
N LEU A 134 -8.39 3.52 3.10
CA LEU A 134 -9.83 3.62 2.86
C LEU A 134 -10.18 3.30 1.40
N PHE A 135 -9.51 3.92 0.43
CA PHE A 135 -9.72 3.62 -0.98
C PHE A 135 -9.40 2.16 -1.31
N ASN A 136 -8.33 1.59 -0.73
CA ASN A 136 -8.03 0.18 -0.94
C ASN A 136 -9.16 -0.73 -0.45
N VAL A 137 -9.72 -0.45 0.73
CA VAL A 137 -10.84 -1.23 1.29
C VAL A 137 -12.08 -1.09 0.42
N THR A 138 -12.42 0.14 0.02
CA THR A 138 -13.61 0.41 -0.82
C THR A 138 -13.50 -0.27 -2.18
N LEU A 139 -12.36 -0.14 -2.87
CA LEU A 139 -12.16 -0.76 -4.17
C LEU A 139 -12.15 -2.30 -4.06
N ARG A 140 -11.60 -2.83 -2.98
CA ARG A 140 -11.61 -4.28 -2.72
C ARG A 140 -13.02 -4.80 -2.43
N ALA A 141 -13.82 -4.04 -1.67
CA ALA A 141 -15.23 -4.38 -1.44
C ALA A 141 -16.03 -4.46 -2.74
N LEU A 142 -15.78 -3.56 -3.69
CA LEU A 142 -16.41 -3.61 -5.01
C LEU A 142 -16.03 -4.87 -5.80
N ILE A 143 -14.74 -5.26 -5.77
CA ILE A 143 -14.30 -6.49 -6.42
C ILE A 143 -14.96 -7.71 -5.79
N TRP A 144 -14.96 -7.82 -4.48
CA TRP A 144 -15.56 -8.94 -3.77
C TRP A 144 -17.08 -9.04 -3.96
N HIS A 145 -17.74 -7.89 -4.06
CA HIS A 145 -19.16 -7.86 -4.39
C HIS A 145 -19.44 -8.39 -5.80
N TRP A 146 -18.55 -8.15 -6.73
CA TRP A 146 -18.71 -8.57 -8.12
C TRP A 146 -18.31 -10.02 -8.38
N ASP A 147 -17.27 -10.52 -7.72
CA ASP A 147 -16.73 -11.86 -7.90
C ASP A 147 -17.59 -12.93 -7.20
N GLY A 148 -18.13 -12.67 -6.04
CA GLY A 148 -19.21 -13.37 -5.32
C GLY A 148 -18.89 -14.78 -4.81
N GLU A 149 -18.15 -15.62 -5.55
CA GLU A 149 -17.99 -17.04 -5.25
C GLU A 149 -16.65 -17.36 -4.57
N ASP A 150 -15.54 -16.75 -5.04
CA ASP A 150 -14.19 -17.09 -4.58
C ASP A 150 -13.62 -16.09 -3.55
N THR A 151 -14.40 -15.08 -3.17
CA THR A 151 -13.96 -14.01 -2.26
C THR A 151 -14.88 -13.85 -1.06
N PRO A 152 -14.37 -13.33 0.08
CA PRO A 152 -15.19 -13.09 1.26
C PRO A 152 -16.34 -12.12 0.99
N SER A 153 -17.50 -12.37 1.60
CA SER A 153 -18.60 -11.42 1.56
C SER A 153 -18.17 -10.03 2.10
N PRO A 154 -18.43 -8.94 1.37
CA PRO A 154 -18.06 -7.58 1.77
C PRO A 154 -18.96 -7.04 2.90
N SER A 155 -19.03 -7.74 4.03
CA SER A 155 -19.75 -7.26 5.22
C SER A 155 -19.04 -6.05 5.85
N VAL A 156 -19.78 -5.24 6.59
CA VAL A 156 -19.23 -4.10 7.34
C VAL A 156 -18.11 -4.55 8.28
N GLN A 157 -18.27 -5.70 8.92
CA GLN A 157 -17.28 -6.27 9.83
C GLN A 157 -16.02 -6.66 9.07
N THR A 158 -16.12 -7.34 7.94
CA THR A 158 -14.99 -7.72 7.09
C THR A 158 -14.23 -6.49 6.62
N MET A 159 -14.95 -5.45 6.20
CA MET A 159 -14.34 -4.19 5.74
C MET A 159 -13.65 -3.44 6.89
N ALA A 160 -14.22 -3.45 8.09
CA ALA A 160 -13.60 -2.85 9.28
C ALA A 160 -12.28 -3.57 9.63
N TYR A 161 -12.24 -4.89 9.64
CA TYR A 161 -11.01 -5.65 9.88
C TYR A 161 -9.97 -5.39 8.79
N LEU A 162 -10.37 -5.31 7.53
CA LEU A 162 -9.47 -5.01 6.43
C LEU A 162 -8.86 -3.60 6.57
N LEU A 163 -9.66 -2.61 6.97
CA LEU A 163 -9.19 -1.25 7.24
C LEU A 163 -8.21 -1.23 8.42
N MET A 164 -8.57 -1.87 9.53
CA MET A 164 -7.71 -1.99 10.71
C MET A 164 -6.37 -2.65 10.37
N GLY A 165 -6.40 -3.72 9.59
CA GLY A 165 -5.20 -4.43 9.15
C GLY A 165 -4.28 -3.58 8.29
N ASN A 166 -4.84 -2.82 7.35
CA ASN A 166 -4.06 -1.88 6.55
C ASN A 166 -3.44 -0.76 7.40
N LEU A 167 -4.22 -0.14 8.29
CA LEU A 167 -3.72 0.91 9.20
C LEU A 167 -2.70 0.36 10.19
N GLY A 168 -2.94 -0.83 10.75
CA GLY A 168 -2.00 -1.54 11.62
C GLY A 168 -0.67 -1.80 10.92
N GLY A 169 -0.70 -2.28 9.68
CA GLY A 169 0.49 -2.50 8.86
C GLY A 169 1.26 -1.20 8.59
N VAL A 170 0.55 -0.11 8.29
CA VAL A 170 1.18 1.21 8.11
C VAL A 170 1.85 1.69 9.39
N LEU A 171 1.18 1.56 10.54
CA LEU A 171 1.72 1.97 11.83
C LEU A 171 2.97 1.16 12.21
N VAL A 172 2.90 -0.17 12.11
CA VAL A 172 4.02 -1.07 12.41
C VAL A 172 5.21 -0.78 11.49
N GLY A 173 4.97 -0.64 10.19
CA GLY A 173 6.03 -0.30 9.23
C GLY A 173 6.67 1.05 9.51
N TYR A 174 5.88 2.07 9.86
CA TYR A 174 6.39 3.39 10.25
C TYR A 174 7.25 3.33 11.52
N LEU A 175 6.79 2.60 12.54
CA LEU A 175 7.56 2.43 13.79
C LEU A 175 8.87 1.68 13.53
N ALA A 176 8.84 0.60 12.75
CA ALA A 176 10.03 -0.16 12.39
C ALA A 176 11.06 0.72 11.65
N LEU A 177 10.62 1.53 10.69
CA LEU A 177 11.49 2.47 9.99
C LEU A 177 12.08 3.51 10.95
N ARG A 178 11.26 4.10 11.81
CA ARG A 178 11.70 5.11 12.79
C ARG A 178 12.74 4.56 13.76
N PHE A 179 12.49 3.39 14.35
CA PHE A 179 13.45 2.76 15.28
C PHE A 179 14.72 2.29 14.57
N GLY A 180 14.61 1.77 13.35
CA GLY A 180 15.77 1.42 12.52
C GLY A 180 16.68 2.64 12.29
N LEU A 181 16.10 3.77 11.89
CA LEU A 181 16.87 5.00 11.65
C LEU A 181 17.54 5.54 12.93
N LEU A 182 16.87 5.45 14.09
CA LEU A 182 17.46 5.86 15.38
C LEU A 182 18.65 4.96 15.77
N ALA A 183 18.52 3.64 15.57
CA ALA A 183 19.61 2.70 15.86
C ALA A 183 20.83 2.92 14.96
N PHE A 184 20.63 3.28 13.69
CA PHE A 184 21.73 3.62 12.78
C PHE A 184 22.44 4.92 13.17
N ARG A 185 21.69 5.96 13.56
CA ARG A 185 22.28 7.24 14.01
C ARG A 185 23.10 7.10 15.28
N GLY A 186 22.69 6.26 16.21
CA GLY A 186 23.44 6.00 17.46
C GLY A 186 24.80 5.34 17.22
N ARG A 187 24.92 4.52 16.13
CA ARG A 187 26.18 3.83 15.79
C ARG A 187 27.19 4.71 15.03
N SER A 188 26.76 5.78 14.40
CA SER A 188 27.67 6.69 13.67
C SER A 188 28.23 7.80 14.58
N ALA A 189 27.85 7.86 15.85
CA ALA A 189 28.32 8.84 16.83
C ALA A 189 29.36 8.28 17.82
N THR A 190 29.71 7.00 17.69
CA THR A 190 30.79 6.32 18.42
C THR A 190 31.96 6.00 17.48
#